data_12bba773a021bd3ad2574647a39f9bc5
#
_entry.id   12bba773a021bd3ad2574647a39f9bc5
#
_cell.length_a   1.000
_cell.length_b   1.000
_cell.length_c   1.000
_cell.angle_alpha   90.00
_cell.angle_beta   90.00
_cell.angle_gamma   90.00
#
_symmetry.space_group_name_H-M   'P 1'
#
loop_
_entity.id
_entity.type
_entity.pdbx_description
1 polymer ?
#
loop_
_entity_poly.entity_id
_entity_poly.type
_entity_poly.pdbx_seq_one_letter_code
_entity_poly.pdbx_strand_id
1 'polypeptide(L)'
;MRALLSGVFVAMLATQAMAGDANVVAAKVTPQADSTYRFDVTVRHGDEGWDHYADAWEVLSEDGKVLAVRTLAHPHVNEQPFTRSLSGVQVPAGMDRVVIRARDSVHGYGGETLTVDLPDR
;
A
#
# COMPACT_ATOMS: atom_id res chain seq x y z
N MET A 1 -6.85 -32.91 27.80
CA MET A 1 -6.82 -32.59 27.45
C MET A 1 -6.95 -31.80 26.72
N ARG A 2 -7.06 -31.56 26.48
CA ARG A 2 -7.27 -31.08 25.93
C ARG A 2 -7.12 -29.94 25.62
N ALA A 3 -6.98 -29.48 25.75
CA ALA A 3 -6.80 -28.25 25.76
C ALA A 3 -6.43 -27.67 24.62
N LEU A 4 -6.16 -28.01 24.02
CA LEU A 4 -5.67 -27.58 23.02
C LEU A 4 -6.22 -26.72 22.24
N LEU A 5 -6.98 -26.75 22.12
CA LEU A 5 -7.59 -26.03 21.36
C LEU A 5 -7.42 -24.77 21.38
N SER A 6 -7.15 -24.45 22.22
CA SER A 6 -7.04 -23.16 22.39
C SER A 6 -6.31 -22.37 21.48
N GLY A 7 -5.32 -22.75 21.05
CA GLY A 7 -4.48 -21.96 20.27
C GLY A 7 -5.14 -21.34 19.17
N VAL A 8 -6.12 -21.85 18.81
CA VAL A 8 -6.70 -21.39 17.73
C VAL A 8 -7.08 -20.01 17.72
N PHE A 9 -7.65 -19.53 18.68
CA PHE A 9 -8.07 -18.27 18.58
C PHE A 9 -7.10 -17.28 18.43
N VAL A 10 -6.02 -17.53 18.80
CA VAL A 10 -5.01 -16.60 18.70
C VAL A 10 -4.97 -15.99 17.42
N ALA A 11 -5.16 -16.73 16.48
CA ALA A 11 -5.02 -16.28 15.18
C ALA A 11 -5.87 -15.12 14.91
N MET A 12 -6.99 -15.09 15.41
CA MET A 12 -7.76 -14.07 15.07
C MET A 12 -7.35 -12.86 15.66
N LEU A 13 -6.77 -12.89 16.72
CA LEU A 13 -6.39 -11.73 17.29
C LEU A 13 -5.49 -10.96 16.48
N ALA A 14 -4.71 -11.61 15.76
CA ALA A 14 -3.73 -10.95 14.99
C ALA A 14 -4.34 -9.95 14.09
N THR A 15 -5.52 -10.15 13.72
CA THR A 15 -6.05 -9.28 12.75
C THR A 15 -6.28 -7.92 13.27
N GLN A 16 -6.51 -7.78 14.53
CA GLN A 16 -6.75 -6.51 14.93
C GLN A 16 -5.57 -5.73 15.01
N ALA A 17 -4.48 -6.31 15.04
CA ALA A 17 -3.28 -5.60 15.16
C ALA A 17 -3.07 -4.63 14.08
N MET A 18 -3.77 -4.76 13.04
CA MET A 18 -3.49 -3.94 11.99
C MET A 18 -4.12 -2.66 12.05
N ALA A 19 -4.90 -2.36 12.96
CA ALA A 19 -5.71 -1.22 12.93
C ALA A 19 -5.00 0.09 12.78
N GLY A 20 -3.83 0.28 13.16
CA GLY A 20 -3.20 1.59 13.13
C GLY A 20 -2.41 1.92 11.88
N ASP A 21 -2.09 0.95 11.07
CA ASP A 21 -1.18 1.18 9.95
C ASP A 21 -1.86 1.08 8.60
N ALA A 22 -1.33 1.80 7.62
CA ALA A 22 -1.84 1.73 6.25
C ALA A 22 -1.09 0.61 5.51
N ASN A 23 -1.85 -0.31 4.95
CA ASN A 23 -1.29 -1.48 4.29
C ASN A 23 -1.57 -1.48 2.80
N VAL A 24 -0.56 -1.79 1.99
CA VAL A 24 -0.74 -1.95 0.55
C VAL A 24 -1.14 -3.40 0.32
N VAL A 25 -2.33 -3.62 -0.19
CA VAL A 25 -2.85 -4.98 -0.36
C VAL A 25 -2.89 -5.46 -1.80
N ALA A 26 -2.81 -4.57 -2.76
CA ALA A 26 -2.76 -4.96 -4.17
C ALA A 26 -2.26 -3.81 -5.02
N ALA A 27 -1.73 -4.13 -6.19
CA ALA A 27 -1.32 -3.11 -7.15
C ALA A 27 -1.37 -3.67 -8.55
N LYS A 28 -1.80 -2.85 -9.50
CA LYS A 28 -1.77 -3.18 -10.91
C LYS A 28 -0.87 -2.16 -11.58
N VAL A 29 0.06 -2.59 -12.40
CA VAL A 29 0.99 -1.73 -13.08
C VAL A 29 0.78 -1.87 -14.58
N THR A 30 0.58 -0.77 -15.29
CA THR A 30 0.29 -0.78 -16.71
C THR A 30 1.31 0.10 -17.44
N PRO A 31 2.00 -0.43 -18.45
CA PRO A 31 2.90 0.40 -19.24
C PRO A 31 2.11 1.41 -20.05
N GLN A 32 2.65 2.59 -20.21
CA GLN A 32 2.01 3.63 -21.00
C GLN A 32 2.86 3.98 -22.23
N ALA A 33 2.23 4.63 -23.20
CA ALA A 33 2.86 4.87 -24.50
C ALA A 33 4.13 5.69 -24.45
N ASP A 34 4.32 6.51 -23.43
CA ASP A 34 5.48 7.38 -23.31
C ASP A 34 6.58 6.76 -22.46
N SER A 35 6.57 5.47 -22.29
CA SER A 35 7.55 4.72 -21.49
C SER A 35 7.45 4.97 -19.99
N THR A 36 6.33 5.50 -19.56
CA THR A 36 6.04 5.61 -18.13
C THR A 36 5.10 4.49 -17.73
N TYR A 37 4.73 4.43 -16.46
CA TYR A 37 3.80 3.45 -15.95
C TYR A 37 2.63 4.11 -15.24
N ARG A 38 1.49 3.45 -15.30
CA ARG A 38 0.35 3.79 -14.47
C ARG A 38 0.27 2.77 -13.35
N PHE A 39 0.10 3.23 -12.12
CA PHE A 39 -0.07 2.37 -10.96
C PHE A 39 -1.49 2.55 -10.43
N ASP A 40 -2.18 1.43 -10.22
CA ASP A 40 -3.46 1.41 -9.54
C ASP A 40 -3.21 0.65 -8.24
N VAL A 41 -3.23 1.35 -7.11
CA VAL A 41 -2.80 0.79 -5.83
C VAL A 41 -3.98 0.72 -4.87
N THR A 42 -4.14 -0.42 -4.24
CA THR A 42 -5.20 -0.67 -3.27
C THR A 42 -4.61 -0.63 -1.86
N VAL A 43 -5.20 0.20 -1.03
CA VAL A 43 -4.75 0.42 0.34
C VAL A 43 -5.86 0.04 1.30
N ARG A 44 -5.49 -0.60 2.40
CA ARG A 44 -6.43 -0.89 3.48
C ARG A 44 -5.97 -0.16 4.73
N HIS A 45 -6.86 0.61 5.32
CA HIS A 45 -6.59 1.33 6.56
C HIS A 45 -7.91 1.67 7.23
N GLY A 46 -7.99 1.55 8.53
CA GLY A 46 -9.19 1.92 9.25
C GLY A 46 -9.24 3.44 9.43
N ASP A 47 -9.58 4.15 8.36
CA ASP A 47 -9.64 5.62 8.43
C ASP A 47 -10.67 6.07 9.45
N GLU A 48 -10.28 7.03 10.28
CA GLU A 48 -11.13 7.50 11.35
C GLU A 48 -11.52 8.97 11.17
N GLY A 49 -11.35 9.49 9.98
CA GLY A 49 -11.59 10.90 9.71
C GLY A 49 -10.28 11.64 9.53
N TRP A 50 -10.35 12.95 9.57
CA TRP A 50 -9.16 13.77 9.27
C TRP A 50 -8.03 13.64 10.28
N ASP A 51 -8.32 13.15 11.46
CA ASP A 51 -7.29 13.01 12.48
C ASP A 51 -6.45 11.75 12.30
N HIS A 52 -6.94 10.79 11.56
CA HIS A 52 -6.21 9.53 11.40
C HIS A 52 -6.69 8.85 10.11
N TYR A 53 -5.91 8.95 9.04
CA TYR A 53 -6.28 8.36 7.75
C TYR A 53 -5.03 8.04 6.94
N ALA A 54 -5.19 7.19 5.94
CA ALA A 54 -4.13 6.92 5.00
C ALA A 54 -4.02 8.13 4.07
N ASP A 55 -2.91 8.82 4.08
CA ASP A 55 -2.78 10.10 3.38
C ASP A 55 -1.84 10.08 2.18
N ALA A 56 -1.19 8.97 1.90
CA ALA A 56 -0.37 8.86 0.68
C ALA A 56 0.04 7.41 0.44
N TRP A 57 0.41 7.10 -0.80
CA TRP A 57 1.21 5.93 -1.07
C TRP A 57 2.36 6.33 -2.00
N GLU A 58 3.42 5.54 -1.97
CA GLU A 58 4.63 5.86 -2.71
C GLU A 58 5.14 4.65 -3.46
N VAL A 59 5.79 4.91 -4.60
CA VAL A 59 6.51 3.90 -5.35
C VAL A 59 7.98 4.13 -5.10
N LEU A 60 8.70 3.10 -4.67
CA LEU A 60 10.10 3.17 -4.32
C LEU A 60 10.93 2.21 -5.15
N SER A 61 12.18 2.55 -5.37
CA SER A 61 13.13 1.57 -5.88
C SER A 61 13.41 0.54 -4.78
N GLU A 62 14.02 -0.57 -5.13
CA GLU A 62 14.31 -1.60 -4.13
C GLU A 62 15.28 -1.11 -3.06
N ASP A 63 16.10 -0.12 -3.36
CA ASP A 63 17.01 0.43 -2.37
C ASP A 63 16.39 1.60 -1.60
N GLY A 64 15.10 1.83 -1.75
CA GLY A 64 14.38 2.78 -0.91
C GLY A 64 14.25 4.19 -1.44
N LYS A 65 14.66 4.44 -2.71
CA LYS A 65 14.55 5.79 -3.24
C LYS A 65 13.11 6.02 -3.71
N VAL A 66 12.52 7.14 -3.34
CA VAL A 66 11.16 7.48 -3.74
C VAL A 66 11.12 7.87 -5.21
N LEU A 67 10.35 7.15 -5.99
CA LEU A 67 10.19 7.43 -7.42
C LEU A 67 8.92 8.23 -7.70
N ALA A 68 7.88 8.04 -6.92
CA ALA A 68 6.61 8.75 -7.11
C ALA A 68 5.78 8.74 -5.84
N VAL A 69 4.94 9.75 -5.68
CA VAL A 69 4.07 9.88 -4.52
C VAL A 69 2.65 10.17 -5.01
N ARG A 70 1.69 9.43 -4.48
CA ARG A 70 0.28 9.71 -4.70
C ARG A 70 -0.31 10.21 -3.40
N THR A 71 -0.64 11.50 -3.34
CA THR A 71 -1.28 12.06 -2.16
C THR A 71 -2.74 11.65 -2.15
N LEU A 72 -3.23 11.21 -1.00
CA LEU A 72 -4.61 10.84 -0.81
C LEU A 72 -5.29 12.00 -0.08
N ALA A 73 -6.17 12.68 -0.78
CA ALA A 73 -6.60 14.00 -0.38
C ALA A 73 -7.60 14.04 0.77
N HIS A 74 -8.19 12.91 1.12
CA HIS A 74 -9.20 12.89 2.17
C HIS A 74 -9.37 11.48 2.73
N PRO A 75 -10.00 11.36 3.91
CA PRO A 75 -10.22 10.05 4.50
C PRO A 75 -11.21 9.20 3.71
N HIS A 76 -11.08 7.89 3.81
CA HIS A 76 -11.98 6.93 3.15
C HIS A 76 -12.61 6.05 4.24
N VAL A 77 -13.45 6.65 5.07
CA VAL A 77 -14.01 5.94 6.22
C VAL A 77 -14.92 4.79 5.81
N ASN A 78 -15.72 5.01 4.78
CA ASN A 78 -16.70 4.00 4.37
C ASN A 78 -16.32 3.22 3.13
N GLU A 79 -15.12 3.42 2.61
CA GLU A 79 -14.65 2.69 1.44
C GLU A 79 -13.34 2.02 1.83
N GLN A 80 -13.37 0.76 2.21
CA GLN A 80 -12.16 0.02 2.56
C GLN A 80 -12.26 -1.43 2.05
N PRO A 81 -11.24 -1.91 1.36
CA PRO A 81 -10.06 -1.15 0.92
C PRO A 81 -10.42 -0.23 -0.24
N PHE A 82 -9.56 0.70 -0.53
CA PHE A 82 -9.83 1.61 -1.63
C PHE A 82 -8.66 1.63 -2.61
N THR A 83 -8.93 1.95 -3.88
CA THR A 83 -7.91 1.94 -4.94
C THR A 83 -7.81 3.33 -5.56
N ARG A 84 -6.59 3.81 -5.71
CA ARG A 84 -6.34 5.08 -6.39
C ARG A 84 -5.18 4.93 -7.36
N SER A 85 -5.14 5.77 -8.36
CA SER A 85 -4.22 5.64 -9.48
C SER A 85 -3.25 6.78 -9.57
N LEU A 86 -2.11 6.52 -10.20
CA LEU A 86 -1.14 7.54 -10.55
C LEU A 86 -0.56 7.16 -11.91
N SER A 87 -0.68 8.06 -12.89
CA SER A 87 -0.15 7.86 -14.23
C SER A 87 1.17 8.61 -14.40
N GLY A 88 1.89 8.29 -15.45
CA GLY A 88 3.11 9.01 -15.79
C GLY A 88 4.26 8.78 -14.84
N VAL A 89 4.30 7.64 -14.17
CA VAL A 89 5.37 7.35 -13.24
C VAL A 89 6.62 6.97 -14.02
N GLN A 90 7.71 7.70 -13.81
CA GLN A 90 8.97 7.41 -14.47
C GLN A 90 9.78 6.46 -13.62
N VAL A 91 10.18 5.35 -14.20
CA VAL A 91 11.02 4.37 -13.51
C VAL A 91 12.30 4.25 -14.30
N PRO A 92 13.47 4.36 -13.68
CA PRO A 92 14.73 4.26 -14.37
C PRO A 92 14.87 2.99 -15.21
N ALA A 93 15.52 3.11 -16.36
CA ALA A 93 15.74 1.96 -17.23
C ALA A 93 16.56 0.90 -16.49
N GLY A 94 16.23 -0.34 -16.72
CA GLY A 94 16.94 -1.45 -16.08
C GLY A 94 16.38 -1.87 -14.76
N MET A 95 15.39 -1.14 -14.24
CA MET A 95 14.77 -1.52 -12.97
C MET A 95 13.60 -2.45 -13.26
N ASP A 96 13.60 -3.64 -12.68
CA ASP A 96 12.61 -4.67 -12.95
C ASP A 96 11.49 -4.73 -11.94
N ARG A 97 11.66 -4.15 -10.79
CA ARG A 97 10.65 -4.21 -9.74
C ARG A 97 10.74 -3.00 -8.84
N VAL A 98 9.63 -2.71 -8.19
CA VAL A 98 9.52 -1.58 -7.29
C VAL A 98 8.80 -2.03 -6.02
N VAL A 99 8.88 -1.22 -4.98
CA VAL A 99 8.20 -1.47 -3.72
C VAL A 99 7.18 -0.36 -3.54
N ILE A 100 5.98 -0.72 -3.11
CA ILE A 100 4.93 0.26 -2.84
C ILE A 100 4.64 0.26 -1.36
N ARG A 101 4.57 1.44 -0.76
CA ARG A 101 4.24 1.59 0.64
C ARG A 101 3.18 2.66 0.82
N ALA A 102 2.41 2.58 1.89
CA ALA A 102 1.38 3.56 2.19
C ALA A 102 1.70 4.27 3.49
N ARG A 103 1.20 5.49 3.63
CA ARG A 103 1.48 6.32 4.78
C ARG A 103 0.19 6.59 5.54
N ASP A 104 0.27 6.49 6.85
CA ASP A 104 -0.79 6.82 7.76
C ASP A 104 -0.46 8.17 8.38
N SER A 105 -1.44 9.05 8.52
CA SER A 105 -1.18 10.41 9.00
C SER A 105 -0.69 10.48 10.45
N VAL A 106 -0.89 9.42 11.21
CA VAL A 106 -0.46 9.36 12.61
C VAL A 106 0.81 8.52 12.77
N HIS A 107 0.86 7.34 12.13
CA HIS A 107 1.93 6.39 12.35
C HIS A 107 3.01 6.36 11.27
N GLY A 108 2.78 7.03 10.15
CA GLY A 108 3.76 7.02 9.07
C GLY A 108 3.72 5.73 8.27
N TYR A 109 4.89 5.17 8.00
CA TYR A 109 5.02 4.05 7.08
C TYR A 109 5.16 2.70 7.80
N GLY A 110 4.33 2.40 8.73
CA GLY A 110 4.47 1.17 9.52
C GLY A 110 3.77 -0.06 8.98
N GLY A 111 2.99 0.08 7.92
CA GLY A 111 2.18 -1.04 7.45
C GLY A 111 2.86 -1.96 6.47
N GLU A 112 2.10 -2.90 5.91
CA GLU A 112 2.64 -3.84 4.96
C GLU A 112 2.89 -3.20 3.63
N THR A 113 4.01 -3.52 3.01
CA THR A 113 4.38 -3.04 1.68
C THR A 113 4.17 -4.14 0.65
N LEU A 114 4.24 -3.79 -0.61
CA LEU A 114 4.09 -4.75 -1.69
C LEU A 114 5.21 -4.56 -2.70
N THR A 115 5.92 -5.62 -3.02
CA THR A 115 6.93 -5.59 -4.06
C THR A 115 6.27 -6.11 -5.34
N VAL A 116 6.37 -5.36 -6.42
CA VAL A 116 5.75 -5.74 -7.68
C VAL A 116 6.77 -5.78 -8.81
N ASP A 117 6.62 -6.75 -9.69
CA ASP A 117 7.44 -6.84 -10.89
C ASP A 117 6.86 -5.88 -11.92
N LEU A 118 7.72 -5.20 -12.64
CA LEU A 118 7.28 -4.28 -13.67
C LEU A 118 7.11 -5.01 -14.99
N PRO A 119 5.99 -4.78 -15.71
CA PRO A 119 5.84 -5.37 -17.04
C PRO A 119 6.76 -4.64 -18.01
N ASP A 120 7.04 -5.28 -19.14
CA ASP A 120 7.90 -4.68 -20.14
C ASP A 120 7.24 -3.44 -20.72
N ARG A 121 8.01 -2.44 -21.04
CA ARG A 121 7.51 -1.21 -21.66
C ARG A 121 7.97 -1.07 -23.10
#